data_9a91d65aa05c4bd070742c81e1dcb90c
#
_entry.id   9a91d65aa05c4bd070742c81e1dcb90c
#
_cell.length_a   1.000
_cell.length_b   1.000
_cell.length_c   1.000
_cell.angle_alpha   90.00
_cell.angle_beta   90.00
_cell.angle_gamma   90.00
#
_symmetry.space_group_name_H-M   'P 1'
#
loop_
_entity.id
_entity.type
_entity.pdbx_description
1 polymer ?
#
loop_
_entity_poly.entity_id
_entity_poly.type
_entity_poly.pdbx_seq_one_letter_code
_entity_poly.pdbx_strand_id
1 'polypeptide(L)'
;MSSWFSTKIVDTGRFPLFCFFVAFVAGFGFIRLSVRMIRANVRWWPGNVTPGDFHVHHMVFGVVFMMVGGVTGIVAPVGSLEWRAGAAALFGLGAALVLDEFALILHLKDVYWSSAGRLSVEAVFVAAGITVLLLLGIVPSVVPSPAGQHASTTEAIIGLTISVVFSFGLAAITLVKGKIWTGLFGLFLFPLLIVGAIRLARPGSPWARWRYQDRPHKRARAARRERRFRQPVVRLRVRLEDFVSGLQVRPDPPPVSSIEQTDAKSK
;
A
#
# COMPACT_ATOMS: atom_id res chain seq x y z
N MET A 1 22.97 22.04 -1.33
CA MET A 1 22.13 20.95 -1.88
C MET A 1 22.84 20.40 -3.09
N SER A 2 22.84 19.08 -3.32
CA SER A 2 23.50 18.52 -4.50
C SER A 2 22.81 19.03 -5.76
N SER A 3 23.55 19.30 -6.83
CA SER A 3 23.01 19.75 -8.12
C SER A 3 21.93 18.80 -8.66
N TRP A 4 22.06 17.51 -8.36
CA TRP A 4 21.08 16.49 -8.72
C TRP A 4 19.70 16.74 -8.07
N PHE A 5 19.67 17.04 -6.75
CA PHE A 5 18.41 17.26 -6.03
C PHE A 5 17.68 18.49 -6.58
N SER A 6 18.42 19.58 -6.77
CA SER A 6 17.89 20.79 -7.38
C SER A 6 17.23 20.48 -8.73
N THR A 7 18.00 19.89 -9.65
CA THR A 7 17.55 19.65 -11.03
C THR A 7 16.42 18.62 -11.13
N LYS A 8 16.44 17.55 -10.31
CA LYS A 8 15.49 16.43 -10.45
C LYS A 8 14.24 16.55 -9.59
N ILE A 9 14.29 17.31 -8.50
CA ILE A 9 13.19 17.44 -7.54
C ILE A 9 12.61 18.86 -7.53
N VAL A 10 13.46 19.88 -7.38
CA VAL A 10 12.97 21.27 -7.26
C VAL A 10 12.54 21.81 -8.62
N ASP A 11 13.42 21.79 -9.61
CA ASP A 11 13.16 22.36 -10.94
C ASP A 11 12.05 21.61 -11.71
N THR A 12 11.81 20.34 -11.37
CA THR A 12 10.68 19.56 -11.91
C THR A 12 9.37 19.76 -11.18
N GLY A 13 9.31 20.62 -10.16
CA GLY A 13 8.10 20.87 -9.36
C GLY A 13 7.71 19.72 -8.43
N ARG A 14 8.58 18.74 -8.19
CA ARG A 14 8.31 17.56 -7.35
C ARG A 14 8.64 17.78 -5.87
N PHE A 15 9.13 18.94 -5.50
CA PHE A 15 9.50 19.25 -4.12
C PHE A 15 8.35 19.05 -3.12
N PRO A 16 7.10 19.47 -3.39
CA PRO A 16 5.97 19.15 -2.49
C PRO A 16 5.74 17.64 -2.33
N LEU A 17 5.86 16.87 -3.43
CA LEU A 17 5.73 15.40 -3.35
C LEU A 17 6.87 14.76 -2.53
N PHE A 18 8.06 15.31 -2.60
CA PHE A 18 9.18 14.89 -1.75
C PHE A 18 8.88 15.18 -0.27
N CYS A 19 8.35 16.38 0.06
CA CYS A 19 7.95 16.73 1.42
C CYS A 19 6.83 15.82 1.93
N PHE A 20 5.83 15.50 1.08
CA PHE A 20 4.82 14.49 1.39
C PHE A 20 5.46 13.16 1.75
N PHE A 21 6.36 12.65 0.91
CA PHE A 21 6.99 11.34 1.12
C PHE A 21 7.81 11.29 2.41
N VAL A 22 8.60 12.32 2.68
CA VAL A 22 9.42 12.39 3.91
C VAL A 22 8.52 12.42 5.15
N ALA A 23 7.47 13.26 5.17
CA ALA A 23 6.55 13.36 6.29
C ALA A 23 5.73 12.04 6.46
N PHE A 24 5.35 11.40 5.38
CA PHE A 24 4.66 10.12 5.38
C PHE A 24 5.52 9.00 6.01
N VAL A 25 6.77 8.85 5.56
CA VAL A 25 7.69 7.82 6.08
C VAL A 25 8.07 8.12 7.53
N ALA A 26 8.36 9.38 7.86
CA ALA A 26 8.68 9.80 9.21
C ALA A 26 7.50 9.59 10.17
N GLY A 27 6.29 9.97 9.77
CA GLY A 27 5.07 9.76 10.54
C GLY A 27 4.81 8.29 10.82
N PHE A 28 4.86 7.43 9.80
CA PHE A 28 4.71 6.00 9.97
C PHE A 28 5.79 5.41 10.89
N GLY A 29 7.05 5.79 10.68
CA GLY A 29 8.17 5.35 11.52
C GLY A 29 7.99 5.77 12.99
N PHE A 30 7.55 7.00 13.23
CA PHE A 30 7.26 7.52 14.57
C PHE A 30 6.15 6.72 15.26
N ILE A 31 5.04 6.43 14.57
CA ILE A 31 3.94 5.62 15.14
C ILE A 31 4.47 4.23 15.51
N ARG A 32 5.19 3.57 14.60
CA ARG A 32 5.75 2.23 14.88
C ARG A 32 6.72 2.23 16.03
N LEU A 33 7.55 3.27 16.16
CA LEU A 33 8.42 3.47 17.29
C LEU A 33 7.61 3.66 18.58
N SER A 34 6.61 4.56 18.56
CA SER A 34 5.75 4.85 19.71
C SER A 34 5.06 3.58 20.22
N VAL A 35 4.46 2.80 19.34
CA VAL A 35 3.82 1.52 19.68
C VAL A 35 4.82 0.55 20.33
N ARG A 36 6.07 0.49 19.86
CA ARG A 36 7.11 -0.35 20.47
C ARG A 36 7.51 0.13 21.86
N MET A 37 7.64 1.45 22.04
CA MET A 37 8.00 2.06 23.33
C MET A 37 6.90 1.83 24.39
N ILE A 38 5.63 1.99 23.99
CA ILE A 38 4.47 1.71 24.85
C ILE A 38 4.46 0.23 25.26
N ARG A 39 4.67 -0.70 24.32
CA ARG A 39 4.72 -2.14 24.62
C ARG A 39 5.88 -2.53 25.53
N ALA A 40 7.02 -1.87 25.36
CA ALA A 40 8.20 -2.09 26.22
C ALA A 40 8.05 -1.44 27.61
N ASN A 41 6.89 -0.82 27.89
CA ASN A 41 6.64 -0.09 29.15
C ASN A 41 7.76 0.92 29.50
N VAL A 42 8.24 1.65 28.50
CA VAL A 42 9.31 2.62 28.70
C VAL A 42 8.78 3.78 29.53
N ARG A 43 9.32 3.99 30.74
CA ARG A 43 8.80 4.91 31.76
C ARG A 43 8.68 6.38 31.33
N TRP A 44 9.55 6.85 30.47
CA TRP A 44 9.57 8.24 30.02
C TRP A 44 8.74 8.48 28.75
N TRP A 45 8.23 7.41 28.12
CA TRP A 45 7.41 7.53 26.92
C TRP A 45 5.94 7.72 27.31
N PRO A 46 5.21 8.65 26.68
CA PRO A 46 3.79 8.82 26.93
C PRO A 46 3.04 7.52 26.63
N GLY A 47 2.23 7.07 27.60
CA GLY A 47 1.33 5.92 27.38
C GLY A 47 0.15 6.25 26.48
N ASN A 48 -0.77 5.32 26.36
CA ASN A 48 -2.03 5.55 25.62
C ASN A 48 -2.84 6.65 26.31
N VAL A 49 -3.24 7.64 25.51
CA VAL A 49 -4.14 8.70 25.98
C VAL A 49 -5.57 8.16 25.89
N THR A 50 -6.14 7.80 27.04
CA THR A 50 -7.53 7.35 27.15
C THR A 50 -8.31 8.32 28.05
N PRO A 51 -8.88 9.41 27.47
CA PRO A 51 -9.75 10.29 28.24
C PRO A 51 -11.08 9.60 28.52
N GLY A 52 -11.30 9.13 29.76
CA GLY A 52 -12.48 8.35 30.12
C GLY A 52 -12.52 6.98 29.42
N ASP A 53 -13.72 6.55 29.00
CA ASP A 53 -13.93 5.27 28.32
C ASP A 53 -13.71 5.34 26.79
N PHE A 54 -13.29 6.50 26.26
CA PHE A 54 -13.07 6.69 24.82
C PHE A 54 -11.62 6.43 24.41
N HIS A 55 -11.41 5.44 23.59
CA HIS A 55 -10.13 5.22 22.92
C HIS A 55 -10.11 6.02 21.61
N VAL A 56 -9.36 7.14 21.61
CA VAL A 56 -9.23 7.96 20.40
C VAL A 56 -8.15 7.35 19.51
N HIS A 57 -8.55 6.82 18.37
CA HIS A 57 -7.64 6.33 17.35
C HIS A 57 -6.90 7.49 16.67
N HIS A 58 -5.60 7.34 16.46
CA HIS A 58 -4.78 8.38 15.83
C HIS A 58 -5.17 8.67 14.36
N MET A 59 -5.92 7.78 13.73
CA MET A 59 -6.47 8.02 12.40
C MET A 59 -7.39 9.25 12.37
N VAL A 60 -8.05 9.61 13.48
CA VAL A 60 -8.90 10.82 13.56
C VAL A 60 -8.05 12.08 13.32
N PHE A 61 -6.89 12.17 13.97
CA PHE A 61 -5.93 13.25 13.72
C PHE A 61 -5.39 13.17 12.29
N GLY A 62 -5.19 11.96 11.77
CA GLY A 62 -4.77 11.74 10.39
C GLY A 62 -5.75 12.33 9.37
N VAL A 63 -7.05 12.10 9.56
CA VAL A 63 -8.10 12.67 8.70
C VAL A 63 -8.09 14.21 8.76
N VAL A 64 -7.97 14.79 9.97
CA VAL A 64 -7.90 16.25 10.14
C VAL A 64 -6.66 16.80 9.42
N PHE A 65 -5.48 16.19 9.57
CA PHE A 65 -4.27 16.65 8.90
C PHE A 65 -4.37 16.51 7.37
N MET A 66 -4.99 15.45 6.87
CA MET A 66 -5.26 15.33 5.44
C MET A 66 -6.22 16.41 4.94
N MET A 67 -7.29 16.71 5.68
CA MET A 67 -8.24 17.75 5.31
C MET A 67 -7.56 19.13 5.30
N VAL A 68 -6.85 19.48 6.36
CA VAL A 68 -6.14 20.76 6.44
C VAL A 68 -5.06 20.86 5.36
N GLY A 69 -4.21 19.84 5.23
CA GLY A 69 -3.16 19.82 4.23
C GLY A 69 -3.71 19.85 2.80
N GLY A 70 -4.78 19.10 2.52
CA GLY A 70 -5.45 19.08 1.22
C GLY A 70 -6.05 20.43 0.85
N VAL A 71 -6.84 21.02 1.75
CA VAL A 71 -7.44 22.34 1.53
C VAL A 71 -6.36 23.42 1.38
N THR A 72 -5.34 23.43 2.26
CA THR A 72 -4.21 24.37 2.14
C THR A 72 -3.49 24.24 0.81
N GLY A 73 -3.29 23.00 0.33
CA GLY A 73 -2.67 22.75 -0.98
C GLY A 73 -3.49 23.25 -2.17
N ILE A 74 -4.83 23.19 -2.06
CA ILE A 74 -5.75 23.69 -3.10
C ILE A 74 -5.78 25.22 -3.14
N VAL A 75 -5.81 25.88 -1.97
CA VAL A 75 -5.89 27.35 -1.88
C VAL A 75 -4.52 28.04 -1.95
N ALA A 76 -3.43 27.28 -1.91
CA ALA A 76 -2.08 27.83 -1.96
C ALA A 76 -1.87 28.67 -3.23
N PRO A 77 -1.31 29.88 -3.11
CA PRO A 77 -1.08 30.75 -4.26
C PRO A 77 -0.22 30.06 -5.33
N VAL A 78 -0.50 30.33 -6.59
CA VAL A 78 0.29 29.79 -7.71
C VAL A 78 1.73 30.27 -7.57
N GLY A 79 2.68 29.31 -7.62
CA GLY A 79 4.11 29.60 -7.46
C GLY A 79 4.62 29.61 -6.01
N SER A 80 3.76 29.52 -5.00
CA SER A 80 4.18 29.45 -3.59
C SER A 80 4.68 28.04 -3.23
N LEU A 81 5.95 27.76 -3.49
CA LEU A 81 6.56 26.45 -3.25
C LEU A 81 6.49 26.04 -1.77
N GLU A 82 6.73 26.99 -0.86
CA GLU A 82 6.76 26.75 0.59
C GLU A 82 5.39 26.33 1.13
N TRP A 83 4.32 27.05 0.76
CA TRP A 83 2.95 26.70 1.14
C TRP A 83 2.55 25.32 0.64
N ARG A 84 2.85 25.03 -0.63
CA ARG A 84 2.55 23.73 -1.23
C ARG A 84 3.37 22.60 -0.60
N ALA A 85 4.61 22.86 -0.24
CA ALA A 85 5.47 21.90 0.44
C ALA A 85 4.97 21.61 1.86
N GLY A 86 4.62 22.64 2.62
CA GLY A 86 4.06 22.49 3.96
C GLY A 86 2.71 21.77 3.96
N ALA A 87 1.81 22.13 3.05
CA ALA A 87 0.53 21.44 2.85
C ALA A 87 0.70 19.98 2.50
N ALA A 88 1.62 19.66 1.59
CA ALA A 88 1.93 18.31 1.19
C ALA A 88 2.56 17.48 2.33
N ALA A 89 3.43 18.07 3.14
CA ALA A 89 4.00 17.44 4.32
C ALA A 89 2.91 17.09 5.35
N LEU A 90 2.01 18.04 5.65
CA LEU A 90 0.90 17.82 6.57
C LEU A 90 -0.05 16.72 6.05
N PHE A 91 -0.35 16.74 4.75
CA PHE A 91 -1.16 15.69 4.11
C PHE A 91 -0.46 14.33 4.19
N GLY A 92 0.85 14.26 3.97
CA GLY A 92 1.64 13.04 4.07
C GLY A 92 1.66 12.45 5.48
N LEU A 93 1.82 13.30 6.50
CA LEU A 93 1.73 12.90 7.90
C LEU A 93 0.33 12.32 8.21
N GLY A 94 -0.72 13.01 7.81
CA GLY A 94 -2.10 12.55 7.98
C GLY A 94 -2.35 11.22 7.28
N ALA A 95 -1.86 11.05 6.05
CA ALA A 95 -1.98 9.81 5.30
C ALA A 95 -1.27 8.62 6.00
N ALA A 96 -0.11 8.87 6.65
CA ALA A 96 0.57 7.85 7.43
C ALA A 96 -0.26 7.37 8.63
N LEU A 97 -0.87 8.32 9.37
CA LEU A 97 -1.73 8.02 10.51
C LEU A 97 -2.96 7.19 10.10
N VAL A 98 -3.60 7.55 8.99
CA VAL A 98 -4.79 6.84 8.48
C VAL A 98 -4.42 5.45 7.97
N LEU A 99 -3.35 5.32 7.18
CA LEU A 99 -2.94 4.03 6.61
C LEU A 99 -2.37 3.07 7.65
N ASP A 100 -1.83 3.56 8.76
CA ASP A 100 -1.40 2.70 9.86
C ASP A 100 -2.58 1.93 10.46
N GLU A 101 -3.77 2.53 10.49
CA GLU A 101 -5.02 1.92 10.95
C GLU A 101 -5.94 1.43 9.81
N PHE A 102 -5.41 1.23 8.61
CA PHE A 102 -6.19 0.82 7.43
C PHE A 102 -6.97 -0.49 7.65
N ALA A 103 -6.41 -1.42 8.39
CA ALA A 103 -7.08 -2.68 8.73
C ALA A 103 -8.31 -2.46 9.62
N LEU A 104 -8.28 -1.49 10.54
CA LEU A 104 -9.41 -1.09 11.37
C LEU A 104 -10.56 -0.55 10.51
N ILE A 105 -10.24 0.30 9.54
CA ILE A 105 -11.24 0.87 8.61
C ILE A 105 -11.96 -0.23 7.83
N LEU A 106 -11.22 -1.24 7.33
CA LEU A 106 -11.79 -2.31 6.52
C LEU A 106 -12.61 -3.32 7.33
N HIS A 107 -12.24 -3.61 8.55
CA HIS A 107 -12.87 -4.68 9.33
C HIS A 107 -13.88 -4.16 10.36
N LEU A 108 -13.98 -2.84 10.56
CA LEU A 108 -14.83 -2.21 11.59
C LEU A 108 -14.65 -2.81 12.99
N LYS A 109 -13.52 -3.45 13.25
CA LYS A 109 -13.11 -4.07 14.51
C LYS A 109 -11.64 -3.78 14.74
N ASP A 110 -11.24 -3.65 16.00
CA ASP A 110 -9.83 -3.56 16.34
C ASP A 110 -9.13 -4.88 16.05
N VAL A 111 -8.47 -4.93 14.90
CA VAL A 111 -7.69 -6.08 14.42
C VAL A 111 -6.18 -5.78 14.40
N TYR A 112 -5.77 -4.69 15.05
CA TYR A 112 -4.39 -4.21 15.03
C TYR A 112 -3.39 -5.28 15.49
N TRP A 113 -3.79 -6.09 16.46
CA TRP A 113 -2.98 -7.15 17.08
C TRP A 113 -3.12 -8.52 16.41
N SER A 114 -3.97 -8.63 15.39
CA SER A 114 -4.20 -9.86 14.65
C SER A 114 -3.35 -9.93 13.37
N SER A 115 -3.40 -11.07 12.68
CA SER A 115 -2.82 -11.22 11.35
C SER A 115 -3.36 -10.22 10.32
N ALA A 116 -4.54 -9.67 10.56
CA ALA A 116 -5.15 -8.63 9.72
C ALA A 116 -4.43 -7.27 9.84
N GLY A 117 -3.76 -6.98 10.96
CA GLY A 117 -2.94 -5.77 11.12
C GLY A 117 -1.79 -5.63 10.11
N ARG A 118 -1.36 -6.74 9.49
CA ARG A 118 -0.39 -6.71 8.38
C ARG A 118 -0.90 -5.96 7.15
N LEU A 119 -2.23 -5.86 6.99
CA LEU A 119 -2.84 -5.15 5.87
C LEU A 119 -2.53 -3.65 5.91
N SER A 120 -2.47 -3.04 7.09
CA SER A 120 -2.06 -1.64 7.27
C SER A 120 -0.61 -1.43 6.83
N VAL A 121 0.30 -2.30 7.26
CA VAL A 121 1.72 -2.25 6.84
C VAL A 121 1.84 -2.41 5.31
N GLU A 122 1.07 -3.32 4.73
CA GLU A 122 1.02 -3.53 3.28
C GLU A 122 0.54 -2.29 2.53
N ALA A 123 -0.51 -1.62 3.02
CA ALA A 123 -1.03 -0.38 2.45
C ALA A 123 0.01 0.75 2.48
N VAL A 124 0.74 0.90 3.58
CA VAL A 124 1.82 1.89 3.69
C VAL A 124 2.95 1.61 2.70
N PHE A 125 3.40 0.35 2.56
CA PHE A 125 4.44 0.01 1.58
C PHE A 125 3.98 0.24 0.14
N VAL A 126 2.70 0.00 -0.18
CA VAL A 126 2.13 0.33 -1.50
C VAL A 126 2.19 1.83 -1.73
N ALA A 127 1.69 2.63 -0.78
CA ALA A 127 1.65 4.09 -0.91
C ALA A 127 3.06 4.68 -1.05
N ALA A 128 4.00 4.22 -0.22
CA ALA A 128 5.41 4.63 -0.33
C ALA A 128 6.01 4.27 -1.69
N GLY A 129 5.79 3.05 -2.16
CA GLY A 129 6.30 2.59 -3.45
C GLY A 129 5.75 3.40 -4.62
N ILE A 130 4.45 3.71 -4.62
CA ILE A 130 3.83 4.58 -5.63
C ILE A 130 4.44 5.97 -5.59
N THR A 131 4.59 6.55 -4.40
CA THR A 131 5.17 7.89 -4.24
C THR A 131 6.61 7.95 -4.76
N VAL A 132 7.41 6.92 -4.50
CA VAL A 132 8.78 6.81 -5.04
C VAL A 132 8.77 6.78 -6.57
N LEU A 133 7.88 6.00 -7.20
CA LEU A 133 7.76 5.98 -8.67
C LEU A 133 7.45 7.37 -9.22
N LEU A 134 6.50 8.08 -8.60
CA LEU A 134 6.15 9.45 -8.99
C LEU A 134 7.32 10.43 -8.79
N LEU A 135 8.08 10.31 -7.70
CA LEU A 135 9.28 11.11 -7.45
C LEU A 135 10.37 10.87 -8.49
N LEU A 136 10.52 9.62 -8.94
CA LEU A 136 11.42 9.26 -10.03
C LEU A 136 10.91 9.77 -11.40
N GLY A 137 9.71 10.35 -11.47
CA GLY A 137 9.09 10.83 -12.70
C GLY A 137 8.42 9.74 -13.52
N ILE A 138 8.26 8.56 -12.95
CA ILE A 138 7.52 7.47 -13.58
C ILE A 138 6.04 7.72 -13.28
N VAL A 139 5.34 8.27 -14.27
CA VAL A 139 3.88 8.49 -14.20
C VAL A 139 3.14 7.27 -14.73
N PRO A 140 1.87 7.06 -14.32
CA PRO A 140 1.08 5.97 -14.89
C PRO A 140 1.02 6.04 -16.42
N SER A 141 1.12 4.89 -17.07
CA SER A 141 1.12 4.79 -18.55
C SER A 141 -0.18 5.26 -19.20
N VAL A 142 -1.22 5.50 -18.39
CA VAL A 142 -2.49 6.09 -18.84
C VAL A 142 -2.45 7.61 -18.96
N VAL A 143 -1.42 8.27 -18.41
CA VAL A 143 -1.25 9.73 -18.52
C VAL A 143 -0.62 10.01 -19.89
N PRO A 144 -1.23 10.86 -20.75
CA PRO A 144 -0.66 11.19 -22.05
C PRO A 144 0.72 11.85 -21.88
N SER A 145 1.67 11.41 -22.69
CA SER A 145 2.98 12.09 -22.79
C SER A 145 2.81 13.41 -23.54
N PRO A 146 3.49 14.49 -23.12
CA PRO A 146 3.47 15.77 -23.83
C PRO A 146 4.02 15.70 -25.29
N ALA A 147 4.62 14.58 -25.67
CA ALA A 147 5.16 14.39 -27.02
C ALA A 147 4.11 14.36 -28.16
N GLY A 148 2.82 14.37 -27.85
CA GLY A 148 1.72 14.36 -28.82
C GLY A 148 1.08 15.72 -29.09
N GLN A 149 1.76 16.85 -28.87
CA GLN A 149 1.19 18.20 -28.98
C GLN A 149 0.75 18.62 -30.39
N HIS A 150 0.97 17.79 -31.40
CA HIS A 150 0.52 18.05 -32.78
C HIS A 150 -0.71 17.26 -33.21
N ALA A 151 -1.27 16.40 -32.31
CA ALA A 151 -2.49 15.66 -32.60
C ALA A 151 -3.72 16.56 -32.43
N SER A 152 -4.72 16.38 -33.28
CA SER A 152 -6.01 17.04 -33.09
C SER A 152 -6.64 16.60 -31.74
N THR A 153 -7.48 17.46 -31.16
CA THR A 153 -8.13 17.16 -29.87
C THR A 153 -8.85 15.80 -29.91
N THR A 154 -9.45 15.45 -31.05
CA THR A 154 -10.16 14.18 -31.24
C THR A 154 -9.20 12.99 -31.23
N GLU A 155 -8.06 13.07 -31.92
CA GLU A 155 -7.05 12.01 -31.92
C GLU A 155 -6.44 11.81 -30.54
N ALA A 156 -6.20 12.89 -29.80
CA ALA A 156 -5.72 12.85 -28.45
C ALA A 156 -6.69 12.15 -27.49
N ILE A 157 -8.01 12.44 -27.59
CA ILE A 157 -9.06 11.81 -26.81
C ILE A 157 -9.16 10.32 -27.14
N ILE A 158 -9.17 9.96 -28.42
CA ILE A 158 -9.23 8.56 -28.86
C ILE A 158 -8.02 7.79 -28.35
N GLY A 159 -6.81 8.31 -28.52
CA GLY A 159 -5.57 7.70 -28.07
C GLY A 159 -5.55 7.49 -26.56
N LEU A 160 -5.97 8.50 -25.79
CA LEU A 160 -6.12 8.41 -24.33
C LEU A 160 -7.13 7.31 -23.94
N THR A 161 -8.29 7.31 -24.56
CA THR A 161 -9.34 6.33 -24.27
C THR A 161 -8.86 4.90 -24.51
N ILE A 162 -8.20 4.65 -25.64
CA ILE A 162 -7.63 3.35 -25.97
C ILE A 162 -6.56 2.96 -24.95
N SER A 163 -5.65 3.87 -24.62
CA SER A 163 -4.58 3.63 -23.62
C SER A 163 -5.15 3.29 -22.24
N VAL A 164 -6.15 4.03 -21.78
CA VAL A 164 -6.85 3.80 -20.51
C VAL A 164 -7.51 2.43 -20.51
N VAL A 165 -8.37 2.14 -21.50
CA VAL A 165 -9.10 0.87 -21.59
C VAL A 165 -8.13 -0.31 -21.65
N PHE A 166 -7.08 -0.21 -22.44
CA PHE A 166 -6.10 -1.29 -22.60
C PHE A 166 -5.28 -1.51 -21.32
N SER A 167 -4.80 -0.46 -20.68
CA SER A 167 -4.02 -0.55 -19.43
C SER A 167 -4.85 -1.08 -18.28
N PHE A 168 -6.07 -0.58 -18.09
CA PHE A 168 -6.98 -1.09 -17.06
C PHE A 168 -7.45 -2.51 -17.35
N GLY A 169 -7.68 -2.87 -18.62
CA GLY A 169 -7.99 -4.23 -19.03
C GLY A 169 -6.89 -5.23 -18.69
N LEU A 170 -5.63 -4.89 -19.00
CA LEU A 170 -4.47 -5.69 -18.60
C LEU A 170 -4.28 -5.75 -17.08
N ALA A 171 -4.52 -4.64 -16.38
CA ALA A 171 -4.47 -4.60 -14.92
C ALA A 171 -5.54 -5.52 -14.32
N ALA A 172 -6.78 -5.46 -14.79
CA ALA A 172 -7.87 -6.34 -14.35
C ALA A 172 -7.53 -7.82 -14.57
N ILE A 173 -7.03 -8.19 -15.75
CA ILE A 173 -6.56 -9.56 -16.03
C ILE A 173 -5.46 -9.98 -15.04
N THR A 174 -4.51 -9.09 -14.75
CA THR A 174 -3.40 -9.35 -13.83
C THR A 174 -3.88 -9.53 -12.39
N LEU A 175 -4.87 -8.73 -11.97
CA LEU A 175 -5.50 -8.83 -10.65
C LEU A 175 -6.32 -10.13 -10.53
N VAL A 176 -7.13 -10.48 -11.50
CA VAL A 176 -7.91 -11.74 -11.53
C VAL A 176 -6.98 -12.95 -11.53
N LYS A 177 -5.78 -12.85 -12.11
CA LYS A 177 -4.72 -13.85 -11.99
C LYS A 177 -4.04 -13.87 -10.60
N GLY A 178 -4.50 -13.05 -9.65
CA GLY A 178 -4.02 -12.97 -8.28
C GLY A 178 -2.68 -12.26 -8.11
N LYS A 179 -2.24 -11.44 -9.08
CA LYS A 179 -0.93 -10.76 -9.06
C LYS A 179 -1.10 -9.27 -8.71
N ILE A 180 -1.61 -8.99 -7.52
CA ILE A 180 -1.99 -7.63 -7.07
C ILE A 180 -0.84 -6.64 -7.27
N TRP A 181 0.37 -6.94 -6.77
CA TRP A 181 1.53 -6.08 -6.89
C TRP A 181 1.95 -5.81 -8.34
N THR A 182 1.90 -6.86 -9.18
CA THR A 182 2.24 -6.73 -10.60
C THR A 182 1.17 -5.91 -11.34
N GLY A 183 -0.11 -6.01 -10.97
CA GLY A 183 -1.18 -5.21 -11.53
C GLY A 183 -1.05 -3.74 -11.14
N LEU A 184 -0.82 -3.47 -9.87
CA LEU A 184 -0.74 -2.11 -9.32
C LEU A 184 0.48 -1.35 -9.85
N PHE A 185 1.70 -1.91 -9.69
CA PHE A 185 2.92 -1.29 -10.19
C PHE A 185 3.04 -1.33 -11.71
N GLY A 186 2.35 -2.28 -12.34
CA GLY A 186 2.29 -2.36 -13.79
C GLY A 186 1.55 -1.21 -14.46
N LEU A 187 0.66 -0.51 -13.76
CA LEU A 187 0.06 0.74 -14.28
C LEU A 187 1.11 1.83 -14.51
N PHE A 188 2.19 1.81 -13.76
CA PHE A 188 3.34 2.71 -13.93
C PHE A 188 4.37 2.15 -14.93
N LEU A 189 4.55 0.84 -14.91
CA LEU A 189 5.52 0.14 -15.74
C LEU A 189 4.78 -0.80 -16.68
N PHE A 190 4.33 -0.28 -17.82
CA PHE A 190 3.52 -1.00 -18.79
C PHE A 190 4.04 -2.41 -19.18
N PRO A 191 5.37 -2.63 -19.40
CA PRO A 191 5.90 -3.96 -19.65
C PRO A 191 5.56 -4.97 -18.55
N LEU A 192 5.44 -4.51 -17.29
CA LEU A 192 5.09 -5.35 -16.16
C LEU A 192 3.64 -5.84 -16.23
N LEU A 193 2.71 -5.02 -16.77
CA LEU A 193 1.33 -5.45 -17.04
C LEU A 193 1.29 -6.57 -18.07
N ILE A 194 2.02 -6.41 -19.18
CA ILE A 194 2.09 -7.42 -20.24
C ILE A 194 2.62 -8.73 -19.68
N VAL A 195 3.77 -8.69 -18.99
CA VAL A 195 4.36 -9.88 -18.34
C VAL A 195 3.39 -10.47 -17.32
N GLY A 196 2.70 -9.63 -16.56
CA GLY A 196 1.67 -10.04 -15.60
C GLY A 196 0.52 -10.77 -16.25
N ALA A 197 0.01 -10.24 -17.37
CA ALA A 197 -1.10 -10.79 -18.12
C ALA A 197 -0.73 -12.12 -18.83
N ILE A 198 0.46 -12.23 -19.43
CA ILE A 198 0.89 -13.44 -20.17
C ILE A 198 1.23 -14.59 -19.21
N ARG A 199 1.94 -14.32 -18.10
CA ARG A 199 2.41 -15.39 -17.19
C ARG A 199 1.24 -16.12 -16.53
N LEU A 200 1.48 -17.41 -16.17
CA LEU A 200 0.51 -18.27 -15.48
C LEU A 200 -0.08 -17.59 -14.23
N ALA A 201 -1.39 -17.79 -14.03
CA ALA A 201 -2.10 -17.33 -12.85
C ALA A 201 -1.62 -18.05 -11.58
N ARG A 202 -1.89 -17.46 -10.41
CA ARG A 202 -1.63 -18.11 -9.12
C ARG A 202 -2.59 -19.27 -8.88
N PRO A 203 -2.17 -20.33 -8.19
CA PRO A 203 -3.01 -21.52 -7.96
C PRO A 203 -4.35 -21.21 -7.30
N GLY A 204 -4.41 -20.27 -6.37
CA GLY A 204 -5.63 -19.88 -5.65
C GLY A 204 -6.43 -18.72 -6.28
N SER A 205 -6.01 -18.19 -7.44
CA SER A 205 -6.65 -17.03 -8.04
C SER A 205 -8.00 -17.39 -8.69
N PRO A 206 -8.95 -16.41 -8.83
CA PRO A 206 -10.19 -16.62 -9.57
C PRO A 206 -9.96 -17.17 -10.98
N TRP A 207 -8.96 -16.63 -11.69
CA TRP A 207 -8.57 -17.12 -13.02
C TRP A 207 -8.19 -18.59 -13.04
N ALA A 208 -7.44 -19.05 -12.03
CA ALA A 208 -7.04 -20.46 -11.95
C ALA A 208 -8.23 -21.37 -11.63
N ARG A 209 -9.19 -20.89 -10.81
CA ARG A 209 -10.42 -21.63 -10.53
C ARG A 209 -11.26 -21.85 -11.80
N TRP A 210 -11.37 -20.82 -12.66
CA TRP A 210 -12.19 -20.91 -13.87
C TRP A 210 -11.51 -21.64 -15.04
N ARG A 211 -10.18 -21.41 -15.23
CA ARG A 211 -9.47 -21.83 -16.45
C ARG A 211 -8.59 -23.05 -16.29
N TYR A 212 -8.28 -23.48 -15.05
CA TYR A 212 -7.37 -24.60 -14.80
C TYR A 212 -8.06 -25.80 -14.19
N GLN A 213 -9.40 -25.86 -14.08
CA GLN A 213 -10.14 -27.01 -13.53
C GLN A 213 -9.79 -28.28 -14.33
N ASP A 214 -9.89 -28.22 -15.65
CA ASP A 214 -9.65 -29.33 -16.54
C ASP A 214 -8.20 -29.41 -17.08
N ARG A 215 -7.26 -28.69 -16.45
CA ARG A 215 -5.86 -28.61 -16.91
C ARG A 215 -4.87 -28.91 -15.79
N PRO A 216 -4.75 -30.19 -15.36
CA PRO A 216 -3.91 -30.58 -14.21
C PRO A 216 -2.44 -30.18 -14.38
N HIS A 217 -1.88 -30.29 -15.59
CA HIS A 217 -0.51 -29.86 -15.88
C HIS A 217 -0.26 -28.36 -15.62
N LYS A 218 -1.24 -27.48 -15.94
CA LYS A 218 -1.11 -26.04 -15.67
C LYS A 218 -1.21 -25.74 -14.19
N ARG A 219 -2.07 -26.46 -13.44
CA ARG A 219 -2.15 -26.36 -11.97
C ARG A 219 -0.84 -26.79 -11.31
N ALA A 220 -0.29 -27.93 -11.70
CA ALA A 220 0.97 -28.46 -11.16
C ALA A 220 2.14 -27.50 -11.45
N ARG A 221 2.24 -26.96 -12.68
CA ARG A 221 3.27 -25.98 -13.04
C ARG A 221 3.12 -24.67 -12.25
N ALA A 222 1.91 -24.19 -12.07
CA ALA A 222 1.64 -23.00 -11.27
C ALA A 222 2.03 -23.21 -9.80
N ALA A 223 1.67 -24.35 -9.20
CA ALA A 223 2.01 -24.70 -7.83
C ALA A 223 3.53 -24.86 -7.63
N ARG A 224 4.23 -25.55 -8.56
CA ARG A 224 5.70 -25.72 -8.51
C ARG A 224 6.42 -24.36 -8.56
N ARG A 225 5.97 -23.44 -9.42
CA ARG A 225 6.52 -22.09 -9.51
C ARG A 225 6.27 -21.27 -8.25
N GLU A 226 5.08 -21.36 -7.66
CA GLU A 226 4.72 -20.70 -6.40
C GLU A 226 5.67 -21.14 -5.28
N ARG A 227 5.88 -22.46 -5.12
CA ARG A 227 6.79 -23.02 -4.10
C ARG A 227 8.24 -22.60 -4.31
N ARG A 228 8.73 -22.64 -5.56
CA ARG A 228 10.16 -22.43 -5.85
C ARG A 228 10.59 -20.96 -5.76
N PHE A 229 9.79 -20.04 -6.29
CA PHE A 229 10.21 -18.65 -6.46
C PHE A 229 9.50 -17.68 -5.53
N ARG A 230 8.26 -17.95 -5.17
CA ARG A 230 7.46 -16.98 -4.44
C ARG A 230 7.40 -17.24 -2.95
N GLN A 231 7.29 -18.47 -2.50
CA GLN A 231 7.26 -18.75 -1.07
C GLN A 231 8.47 -18.21 -0.31
N PRO A 232 9.73 -18.25 -0.84
CA PRO A 232 10.86 -17.60 -0.18
C PRO A 232 10.67 -16.09 -0.02
N VAL A 233 10.20 -15.42 -1.10
CA VAL A 233 9.95 -13.97 -1.09
C VAL A 233 8.81 -13.61 -0.13
N VAL A 234 7.73 -14.39 -0.13
CA VAL A 234 6.61 -14.19 0.80
C VAL A 234 7.06 -14.37 2.24
N ARG A 235 7.89 -15.39 2.54
CA ARG A 235 8.44 -15.60 3.89
C ARG A 235 9.31 -14.42 4.34
N LEU A 236 10.17 -13.91 3.47
CA LEU A 236 10.99 -12.73 3.77
C LEU A 236 10.10 -11.50 4.02
N ARG A 237 9.12 -11.28 3.16
CA ARG A 237 8.16 -10.20 3.28
C ARG A 237 7.39 -10.29 4.61
N VAL A 238 6.83 -11.45 4.94
CA VAL A 238 6.11 -11.67 6.22
C VAL A 238 7.01 -11.38 7.41
N ARG A 239 8.30 -11.79 7.39
CA ARG A 239 9.25 -11.47 8.45
C ARG A 239 9.48 -9.97 8.58
N LEU A 240 9.59 -9.25 7.47
CA LEU A 240 9.73 -7.79 7.48
C LEU A 240 8.46 -7.11 8.01
N GLU A 241 7.29 -7.57 7.56
CA GLU A 241 6.01 -7.08 8.04
C GLU A 241 5.82 -7.35 9.54
N ASP A 242 6.15 -8.53 10.02
CA ASP A 242 6.11 -8.90 11.44
C ASP A 242 7.11 -8.06 12.25
N PHE A 243 8.30 -7.82 11.72
CA PHE A 243 9.29 -6.93 12.33
C PHE A 243 8.79 -5.48 12.43
N VAL A 244 8.19 -4.95 11.36
CA VAL A 244 7.65 -3.59 11.31
C VAL A 244 6.41 -3.46 12.19
N SER A 245 5.48 -4.43 12.13
CA SER A 245 4.26 -4.44 12.95
C SER A 245 4.52 -4.73 14.43
N GLY A 246 5.69 -5.26 14.77
CA GLY A 246 6.02 -5.69 16.13
C GLY A 246 5.17 -6.87 16.60
N LEU A 247 4.56 -7.62 15.70
CA LEU A 247 3.82 -8.83 16.02
C LEU A 247 4.83 -9.93 16.42
N GLN A 248 4.85 -10.28 17.70
CA GLN A 248 5.32 -11.61 18.09
C GLN A 248 4.18 -12.57 17.74
N VAL A 249 4.41 -13.45 16.77
CA VAL A 249 3.47 -14.51 16.42
C VAL A 249 3.30 -15.41 17.64
N ARG A 250 2.30 -15.12 18.48
CA ARG A 250 1.74 -16.19 19.30
C ARG A 250 0.98 -17.10 18.34
N PRO A 251 1.25 -18.40 18.33
CA PRO A 251 0.38 -19.34 17.61
C PRO A 251 -1.06 -19.10 18.13
N ASP A 252 -2.02 -18.99 17.20
CA ASP A 252 -3.41 -18.92 17.60
C ASP A 252 -3.69 -20.09 18.55
N PRO A 253 -4.33 -19.87 19.72
CA PRO A 253 -4.70 -20.97 20.58
C PRO A 253 -5.57 -21.94 19.77
N PRO A 254 -5.41 -23.25 19.96
CA PRO A 254 -6.23 -24.23 19.25
C PRO A 254 -7.72 -23.92 19.48
N PRO A 255 -8.59 -24.12 18.47
CA PRO A 255 -10.00 -23.81 18.60
C PRO A 255 -10.58 -24.57 19.80
N VAL A 256 -11.29 -23.83 20.65
CA VAL A 256 -11.84 -24.27 21.96
C VAL A 256 -12.71 -25.54 21.86
N SER A 257 -13.14 -25.93 20.66
CA SER A 257 -13.90 -27.15 20.39
C SER A 257 -13.15 -28.48 20.64
N SER A 258 -11.83 -28.45 20.84
CA SER A 258 -11.06 -29.67 21.11
C SER A 258 -10.93 -30.01 22.61
N ILE A 259 -11.25 -29.09 23.48
CA ILE A 259 -11.12 -29.30 24.95
C ILE A 259 -12.41 -29.90 25.55
N GLU A 260 -13.58 -29.51 25.03
CA GLU A 260 -14.87 -30.07 25.54
C GLU A 260 -15.14 -31.52 25.12
N GLN A 261 -14.52 -32.02 24.05
CA GLN A 261 -14.75 -33.43 23.64
C GLN A 261 -13.92 -34.45 24.41
N THR A 262 -12.90 -34.04 25.14
CA THR A 262 -12.06 -34.95 25.91
C THR A 262 -12.68 -35.23 27.31
N ASP A 263 -13.38 -34.26 27.90
CA ASP A 263 -14.01 -34.43 29.20
C ASP A 263 -15.37 -35.17 29.13
N ALA A 264 -16.01 -35.20 27.95
CA ALA A 264 -17.28 -35.95 27.79
C ALA A 264 -17.10 -37.47 27.60
N LYS A 265 -15.86 -37.95 27.36
CA LYS A 265 -15.55 -39.37 27.22
C LYS A 265 -14.98 -40.03 28.49
N SER A 266 -14.84 -39.25 29.56
CA SER A 266 -14.28 -39.72 30.84
C SER A 266 -15.32 -39.80 32.00
N LYS A 267 -16.64 -39.80 31.67
CA LYS A 267 -17.69 -40.07 32.65
C LYS A 267 -18.54 -41.27 32.24
#